data_4a2fb73f9551411d9ef3df2b1e0fda7f
#
_entry.id   4a2fb73f9551411d9ef3df2b1e0fda7f
#
_cell.length_a   1.000
_cell.length_b   1.000
_cell.length_c   1.000
_cell.angle_alpha   90.00
_cell.angle_beta   90.00
_cell.angle_gamma   90.00
#
_symmetry.space_group_name_H-M   'P 1'
#
loop_
_entity.id
_entity.type
_entity.pdbx_description
1 polymer ?
#
loop_
_entity_poly.entity_id
_entity_poly.type
_entity_poly.pdbx_seq_one_letter_code
_entity_poly.pdbx_strand_id
1 'polypeptide(L)'
;MSSSNRSMALILLCAVVVVVAAADDSLQQQQCAQASSSLFPCIDYGDGHSDRPSSDCCTTVGDIRSTRPVCLCFVIQQTHNASSGFRTLGLRVDRLLTLPAACSLVNASVSNCPGN
;
A
#
# COMPACT_ATOMS: atom_id res chain seq x y z
N MET A 1 -43.68 2.20 22.75
CA MET A 1 -42.49 3.04 22.94
C MET A 1 -41.20 2.23 23.09
N SER A 2 -41.25 0.98 23.57
CA SER A 2 -40.06 0.15 23.66
C SER A 2 -39.52 -0.30 22.28
N SER A 3 -40.37 -0.35 21.24
CA SER A 3 -39.95 -0.77 19.90
C SER A 3 -39.14 0.29 19.17
N SER A 4 -39.34 1.59 19.42
CA SER A 4 -38.55 2.64 18.78
C SER A 4 -37.12 2.70 19.35
N ASN A 5 -36.95 2.41 20.64
CA ASN A 5 -35.60 2.34 21.26
C ASN A 5 -34.79 1.17 20.73
N ARG A 6 -35.44 0.01 20.47
CA ARG A 6 -34.76 -1.14 19.90
C ARG A 6 -34.28 -0.87 18.47
N SER A 7 -35.11 -0.22 17.66
CA SER A 7 -34.74 0.14 16.29
C SER A 7 -33.59 1.14 16.26
N MET A 8 -33.58 2.13 17.14
CA MET A 8 -32.49 3.08 17.25
C MET A 8 -31.20 2.42 17.71
N ALA A 9 -31.28 1.49 18.68
CA ALA A 9 -30.12 0.75 19.16
C ALA A 9 -29.50 -0.12 18.05
N LEU A 10 -30.33 -0.78 17.22
CA LEU A 10 -29.85 -1.58 16.08
C LEU A 10 -29.19 -0.71 15.02
N ILE A 11 -29.76 0.45 14.71
CA ILE A 11 -29.20 1.38 13.74
C ILE A 11 -27.85 1.90 14.25
N LEU A 12 -27.74 2.24 15.52
CA LEU A 12 -26.49 2.71 16.11
C LEU A 12 -25.41 1.62 16.09
N LEU A 13 -25.77 0.36 16.36
CA LEU A 13 -24.84 -0.76 16.28
C LEU A 13 -24.33 -0.97 14.86
N CYS A 14 -25.19 -0.89 13.85
CA CYS A 14 -24.77 -1.00 12.45
C CYS A 14 -23.85 0.14 12.04
N ALA A 15 -24.14 1.38 12.49
CA ALA A 15 -23.30 2.54 12.21
C ALA A 15 -21.91 2.39 12.83
N VAL A 16 -21.79 1.86 14.05
CA VAL A 16 -20.51 1.62 14.72
C VAL A 16 -19.69 0.59 13.97
N VAL A 17 -20.30 -0.50 13.50
CA VAL A 17 -19.61 -1.54 12.75
C VAL A 17 -19.06 -0.97 11.43
N VAL A 18 -19.83 -0.15 10.71
CA VAL A 18 -19.38 0.48 9.47
C VAL A 18 -18.23 1.44 9.72
N VAL A 19 -18.28 2.23 10.81
CA VAL A 19 -17.18 3.15 11.18
C VAL A 19 -15.91 2.39 11.52
N VAL A 20 -15.99 1.26 12.22
CA VAL A 20 -14.81 0.44 12.55
C VAL A 20 -14.16 -0.12 11.28
N ALA A 21 -14.95 -0.63 10.33
CA ALA A 21 -14.42 -1.13 9.07
C ALA A 21 -13.73 -0.02 8.26
N ALA A 22 -14.34 1.17 8.18
CA ALA A 22 -13.74 2.33 7.51
C ALA A 22 -12.48 2.81 8.23
N ALA A 23 -12.44 2.73 9.57
CA ALA A 23 -11.28 3.11 10.36
C ALA A 23 -10.09 2.17 10.11
N ASP A 24 -10.32 0.85 9.93
CA ASP A 24 -9.25 -0.10 9.63
C ASP A 24 -8.61 0.20 8.28
N ASP A 25 -9.40 0.46 7.24
CA ASP A 25 -8.89 0.85 5.93
C ASP A 25 -8.13 2.18 6.01
N SER A 26 -8.65 3.15 6.75
CA SER A 26 -8.01 4.44 6.94
C SER A 26 -6.67 4.32 7.67
N LEU A 27 -6.61 3.47 8.70
CA LEU A 27 -5.37 3.23 9.44
C LEU A 27 -4.31 2.60 8.54
N GLN A 28 -4.66 1.62 7.72
CA GLN A 28 -3.73 1.00 6.79
C GLN A 28 -3.22 2.01 5.77
N GLN A 29 -4.11 2.83 5.20
CA GLN A 29 -3.72 3.89 4.28
C GLN A 29 -2.79 4.91 4.95
N GLN A 30 -3.07 5.31 6.19
CA GLN A 30 -2.22 6.25 6.92
C GLN A 30 -0.85 5.65 7.22
N GLN A 31 -0.80 4.39 7.65
CA GLN A 31 0.46 3.70 7.94
C GLN A 31 1.32 3.57 6.69
N CYS A 32 0.71 3.23 5.56
CA CYS A 32 1.43 3.03 4.31
C CYS A 32 1.64 4.33 3.53
N ALA A 33 0.93 5.41 3.84
CA ALA A 33 1.12 6.70 3.18
C ALA A 33 2.54 7.24 3.41
N GLN A 34 3.05 7.15 4.63
CA GLN A 34 4.40 7.58 4.94
C GLN A 34 5.44 6.71 4.24
N ALA A 35 5.23 5.39 4.25
CA ALA A 35 6.09 4.46 3.52
C ALA A 35 6.07 4.76 2.02
N SER A 36 4.89 5.03 1.44
CA SER A 36 4.75 5.39 0.03
C SER A 36 5.52 6.67 -0.31
N SER A 37 5.42 7.68 0.54
CA SER A 37 6.15 8.95 0.35
C SER A 37 7.66 8.73 0.37
N SER A 38 8.16 7.86 1.24
CA SER A 38 9.58 7.56 1.34
C SER A 38 10.14 6.84 0.11
N LEU A 39 9.27 6.31 -0.76
CA LEU A 39 9.65 5.62 -1.99
C LEU A 39 9.88 6.57 -3.18
N PHE A 40 9.83 7.88 -2.98
CA PHE A 40 10.15 8.85 -4.05
C PHE A 40 11.44 8.54 -4.78
N PRO A 41 12.54 8.14 -4.12
CA PRO A 41 13.77 7.78 -4.84
C PRO A 41 13.61 6.60 -5.80
N CYS A 42 12.52 5.84 -5.68
CA CYS A 42 12.26 4.68 -6.54
C CYS A 42 11.46 5.02 -7.80
N ILE A 43 11.00 6.28 -7.96
CA ILE A 43 10.11 6.64 -9.07
C ILE A 43 10.79 6.43 -10.42
N ASP A 44 12.04 6.84 -10.57
CA ASP A 44 12.76 6.72 -11.84
C ASP A 44 12.92 5.25 -12.28
N TYR A 45 13.12 4.35 -11.33
CA TYR A 45 13.12 2.93 -11.64
C TYR A 45 11.71 2.42 -11.92
N GLY A 46 10.75 2.83 -11.09
CA GLY A 46 9.36 2.37 -11.19
C GLY A 46 8.68 2.80 -12.48
N ASP A 47 9.02 3.97 -13.02
CA ASP A 47 8.43 4.47 -14.27
C ASP A 47 9.23 4.07 -15.52
N GLY A 48 10.36 3.39 -15.37
CA GLY A 48 11.16 2.89 -16.47
C GLY A 48 12.24 3.85 -16.96
N HIS A 49 12.40 5.02 -16.36
CA HIS A 49 13.43 5.99 -16.78
C HIS A 49 14.84 5.54 -16.39
N SER A 50 14.99 4.75 -15.35
CA SER A 50 16.28 4.23 -14.90
C SER A 50 16.27 2.71 -14.94
N ASP A 51 17.35 2.11 -15.42
CA ASP A 51 17.51 0.66 -15.50
C ASP A 51 17.77 0.03 -14.12
N ARG A 52 18.27 0.83 -13.18
CA ARG A 52 18.63 0.36 -11.84
C ARG A 52 18.05 1.30 -10.80
N PRO A 53 17.55 0.75 -9.67
CA PRO A 53 17.18 1.61 -8.57
C PRO A 53 18.40 2.27 -7.93
N SER A 54 18.21 3.47 -7.42
CA SER A 54 19.27 4.18 -6.69
C SER A 54 19.55 3.49 -5.35
N SER A 55 20.70 3.79 -4.74
CA SER A 55 21.01 3.30 -3.41
C SER A 55 20.00 3.78 -2.37
N ASP A 56 19.51 5.02 -2.49
CA ASP A 56 18.48 5.55 -1.61
C ASP A 56 17.17 4.78 -1.77
N CYS A 57 16.80 4.46 -3.01
CA CYS A 57 15.65 3.61 -3.28
C CYS A 57 15.77 2.27 -2.58
N CYS A 58 16.89 1.59 -2.75
CA CYS A 58 17.11 0.27 -2.18
C CYS A 58 17.16 0.29 -0.66
N THR A 59 17.73 1.33 -0.05
CA THR A 59 17.70 1.50 1.40
C THR A 59 16.27 1.62 1.90
N THR A 60 15.45 2.45 1.24
CA THR A 60 14.05 2.65 1.60
C THR A 60 13.26 1.35 1.47
N VAL A 61 13.42 0.64 0.37
CA VAL A 61 12.71 -0.65 0.15
C VAL A 61 13.10 -1.65 1.23
N GLY A 62 14.38 -1.73 1.59
CA GLY A 62 14.86 -2.59 2.65
C GLY A 62 14.26 -2.25 4.01
N ASP A 63 14.16 -0.96 4.32
CA ASP A 63 13.56 -0.49 5.58
C ASP A 63 12.08 -0.84 5.65
N ILE A 64 11.33 -0.59 4.58
CA ILE A 64 9.90 -0.91 4.52
C ILE A 64 9.70 -2.41 4.66
N ARG A 65 10.51 -3.21 3.97
CA ARG A 65 10.45 -4.67 4.06
C ARG A 65 10.65 -5.15 5.49
N SER A 66 11.60 -4.55 6.21
CA SER A 66 11.92 -4.95 7.59
C SER A 66 10.85 -4.52 8.58
N THR A 67 10.31 -3.32 8.41
CA THR A 67 9.42 -2.71 9.42
C THR A 67 7.95 -2.85 9.06
N ARG A 68 7.59 -2.76 7.78
CA ARG A 68 6.19 -2.72 7.33
C ARG A 68 6.05 -3.40 5.97
N PRO A 69 6.29 -4.72 5.87
CA PRO A 69 6.27 -5.39 4.56
C PRO A 69 4.91 -5.29 3.85
N VAL A 70 3.82 -5.17 4.61
CA VAL A 70 2.47 -5.01 4.03
C VAL A 70 2.37 -3.73 3.20
N CYS A 71 3.18 -2.71 3.49
CA CYS A 71 3.14 -1.45 2.74
C CYS A 71 3.75 -1.58 1.35
N LEU A 72 4.68 -2.51 1.12
CA LEU A 72 5.13 -2.81 -0.24
C LEU A 72 3.98 -3.38 -1.08
N CYS A 73 3.23 -4.32 -0.50
CA CYS A 73 2.03 -4.86 -1.15
C CYS A 73 1.00 -3.76 -1.42
N PHE A 74 0.81 -2.85 -0.48
CA PHE A 74 -0.10 -1.73 -0.63
C PHE A 74 0.26 -0.88 -1.84
N VAL A 75 1.52 -0.51 -2.01
CA VAL A 75 1.97 0.29 -3.15
C VAL A 75 1.73 -0.43 -4.47
N ILE A 76 2.02 -1.72 -4.53
CA ILE A 76 1.80 -2.53 -5.73
C ILE A 76 0.30 -2.58 -6.07
N GLN A 77 -0.56 -2.79 -5.08
CA GLN A 77 -2.00 -2.82 -5.27
C GLN A 77 -2.54 -1.47 -5.75
N GLN A 78 -2.03 -0.37 -5.18
CA GLN A 78 -2.43 0.98 -5.61
C GLN A 78 -1.99 1.25 -7.04
N THR A 79 -0.85 0.71 -7.47
CA THR A 79 -0.40 0.86 -8.85
C THR A 79 -1.28 0.09 -9.84
N HIS A 80 -1.86 -1.05 -9.41
CA HIS A 80 -2.86 -1.76 -10.21
C HIS A 80 -4.16 -0.95 -10.38
N ASN A 81 -4.50 -0.12 -9.41
CA ASN A 81 -5.74 0.65 -9.42
C ASN A 81 -5.61 1.82 -10.40
N ALA A 82 -6.43 1.81 -11.45
CA ALA A 82 -6.39 2.83 -12.50
C ALA A 82 -6.71 4.23 -11.99
N SER A 83 -7.45 4.35 -10.87
CA SER A 83 -7.80 5.64 -10.26
C SER A 83 -6.73 6.16 -9.32
N SER A 84 -5.69 5.39 -9.07
CA SER A 84 -4.65 5.72 -8.10
C SER A 84 -3.71 6.79 -8.64
N GLY A 85 -3.24 7.68 -7.75
CA GLY A 85 -2.21 8.66 -8.08
C GLY A 85 -0.88 8.04 -8.47
N PHE A 86 -0.62 6.79 -8.08
CA PHE A 86 0.62 6.10 -8.46
C PHE A 86 0.70 5.87 -9.97
N ARG A 87 -0.43 5.60 -10.61
CA ARG A 87 -0.45 5.44 -12.08
C ARG A 87 -0.24 6.76 -12.80
N THR A 88 -0.67 7.87 -12.23
CA THR A 88 -0.44 9.19 -12.83
C THR A 88 1.03 9.59 -12.75
N LEU A 89 1.81 8.99 -11.83
CA LEU A 89 3.26 9.17 -11.77
C LEU A 89 4.00 8.34 -12.80
N GLY A 90 3.30 7.54 -13.59
CA GLY A 90 3.90 6.67 -14.59
C GLY A 90 4.45 5.36 -14.05
N LEU A 91 4.16 5.03 -12.80
CA LEU A 91 4.64 3.79 -12.17
C LEU A 91 4.06 2.57 -12.86
N ARG A 92 4.89 1.56 -13.04
CA ARG A 92 4.54 0.31 -13.71
C ARG A 92 4.62 -0.84 -12.72
N VAL A 93 3.58 -1.68 -12.71
CA VAL A 93 3.50 -2.83 -11.81
C VAL A 93 4.66 -3.79 -12.02
N ASP A 94 5.02 -4.08 -13.29
CA ASP A 94 6.11 -4.98 -13.61
C ASP A 94 7.44 -4.51 -13.02
N ARG A 95 7.69 -3.21 -13.02
CA ARG A 95 8.90 -2.64 -12.43
C ARG A 95 8.89 -2.74 -10.91
N LEU A 96 7.74 -2.47 -10.27
CA LEU A 96 7.62 -2.56 -8.82
C LEU A 96 7.75 -4.00 -8.32
N LEU A 97 7.26 -4.97 -9.09
CA LEU A 97 7.40 -6.38 -8.74
C LEU A 97 8.85 -6.86 -8.77
N THR A 98 9.68 -6.27 -9.64
CA THR A 98 11.10 -6.64 -9.74
C THR A 98 12.00 -5.82 -8.82
N LEU A 99 11.47 -4.79 -8.17
CA LEU A 99 12.25 -3.85 -7.37
C LEU A 99 13.06 -4.52 -6.25
N PRO A 100 12.49 -5.45 -5.43
CA PRO A 100 13.28 -6.10 -4.39
C PRO A 100 14.46 -6.88 -4.94
N ALA A 101 14.28 -7.61 -6.04
CA ALA A 101 15.38 -8.35 -6.69
C ALA A 101 16.42 -7.40 -7.26
N ALA A 102 15.99 -6.28 -7.85
CA ALA A 102 16.91 -5.28 -8.39
C ALA A 102 17.74 -4.62 -7.28
N CYS A 103 17.21 -4.57 -6.06
CA CYS A 103 17.93 -4.09 -4.88
C CYS A 103 18.73 -5.20 -4.18
N SER A 104 18.81 -6.40 -4.73
CA SER A 104 19.52 -7.56 -4.16
C SER A 104 18.98 -7.97 -2.78
N LEU A 105 17.68 -7.79 -2.56
CA LEU A 105 17.03 -8.18 -1.31
C LEU A 105 16.61 -9.64 -1.38
N VAL A 106 17.29 -10.48 -0.60
CA VAL A 106 17.03 -11.92 -0.55
C VAL A 106 15.72 -12.18 0.20
N ASN A 107 14.90 -13.11 -0.29
CA ASN A 107 13.61 -13.50 0.30
C ASN A 107 12.59 -12.38 0.36
N ALA A 108 12.77 -11.34 -0.47
CA ALA A 108 11.82 -10.24 -0.57
C ALA A 108 10.76 -10.55 -1.63
N SER A 109 10.01 -11.63 -1.42
CA SER A 109 9.00 -12.05 -2.40
C SER A 109 7.76 -11.17 -2.30
N VAL A 110 7.48 -10.40 -3.35
CA VAL A 110 6.22 -9.67 -3.51
C VAL A 110 5.14 -10.53 -4.15
N SER A 111 5.47 -11.77 -4.52
CA SER A 111 4.49 -12.71 -5.06
C SER A 111 3.44 -13.13 -4.02
N ASN A 112 3.74 -12.95 -2.73
CA ASN A 112 2.80 -13.23 -1.65
C ASN A 112 1.82 -12.09 -1.39
N CYS A 113 1.92 -10.99 -2.12
CA CYS A 113 0.95 -9.90 -1.98
C CYS A 113 -0.42 -10.33 -2.48
N PRO A 114 -1.52 -9.98 -1.76
CA PRO A 114 -2.87 -10.27 -2.21
C PRO A 114 -3.12 -9.67 -3.60
N GLY A 115 -3.75 -10.43 -4.48
CA GLY A 115 -4.11 -9.97 -5.81
C GLY A 115 -3.04 -10.16 -6.89
N ASN A 116 -1.92 -10.78 -6.55
CA ASN A 116 -0.89 -11.14 -7.53
C ASN A 116 -1.06 -12.57 -8.02
#